data_aa9d71c8d07b88004c9011276d76aa33
#
_entry.id   aa9d71c8d07b88004c9011276d76aa33
#
_cell.length_a   1.000
_cell.length_b   1.000
_cell.length_c   1.000
_cell.angle_alpha   90.00
_cell.angle_beta   90.00
_cell.angle_gamma   90.00
#
_symmetry.space_group_name_H-M   'P 1'
#
loop_
_entity.id
_entity.type
_entity.pdbx_description
1 polymer ?
#
loop_
_entity_poly.entity_id
_entity_poly.type
_entity_poly.pdbx_seq_one_letter_code
_entity_poly.pdbx_strand_id
1 'polypeptide(L)'
;MADEQAFYHITSQQCAVVDSLPVFTQELRPEQIADTYRIELLFPEYRALTSAERRLVPTLRRQLGAPTSPLIRQTRFTDRGKPVLAVTFCPFVWHKGQWKYVTSCQLRAVPLHTTSRATRGQTDAAERWTTQSVLAQGKWAKIRVKQEGIYQITPTFLRKLGFNSPERVKVFGYGGLQ
;
A
#
# COMPACT_ATOMS: atom_id res chain seq x y z
N MET A 1 -3.34 -25.33 -2.86
CA MET A 1 -2.60 -24.95 -4.10
C MET A 1 -1.47 -24.07 -3.65
N ALA A 2 -0.23 -24.41 -4.01
CA ALA A 2 0.93 -23.66 -3.57
C ALA A 2 0.87 -22.24 -4.12
N ASP A 3 1.09 -21.29 -3.23
CA ASP A 3 1.25 -19.88 -3.54
C ASP A 3 2.28 -19.77 -4.66
N GLU A 4 1.84 -19.34 -5.84
CA GLU A 4 2.71 -19.11 -6.99
C GLU A 4 3.56 -17.87 -6.64
N GLN A 5 4.71 -18.15 -6.00
CA GLN A 5 5.65 -17.13 -5.57
C GLN A 5 6.23 -16.48 -6.83
N ALA A 6 5.66 -15.37 -7.22
CA ALA A 6 6.10 -14.66 -8.41
C ALA A 6 7.53 -14.16 -8.26
N PHE A 7 8.36 -14.43 -9.27
CA PHE A 7 9.67 -13.81 -9.41
C PHE A 7 9.49 -12.41 -10.00
N TYR A 8 10.05 -11.43 -9.33
CA TYR A 8 10.06 -10.04 -9.77
C TYR A 8 11.41 -9.70 -10.40
N HIS A 9 11.39 -9.25 -11.64
CA HIS A 9 12.54 -8.69 -12.32
C HIS A 9 12.58 -7.18 -12.08
N ILE A 10 13.74 -6.70 -11.63
CA ILE A 10 13.93 -5.30 -11.24
C ILE A 10 14.74 -4.59 -12.32
N THR A 11 14.09 -3.77 -13.11
CA THR A 11 14.74 -2.92 -14.11
C THR A 11 14.77 -1.48 -13.65
N SER A 12 15.71 -0.69 -14.16
CA SER A 12 15.79 0.73 -13.84
C SER A 12 14.53 1.52 -14.26
N GLN A 13 13.82 1.04 -15.27
CA GLN A 13 12.57 1.64 -15.75
C GLN A 13 11.39 1.45 -14.78
N GLN A 14 11.43 0.40 -13.95
CA GLN A 14 10.42 0.10 -12.94
C GLN A 14 10.68 0.81 -11.61
N CYS A 15 11.82 1.48 -11.47
CA CYS A 15 12.18 2.19 -10.26
C CYS A 15 11.80 3.67 -10.37
N ALA A 16 11.07 4.16 -9.38
CA ALA A 16 10.92 5.59 -9.16
C ALA A 16 12.20 6.17 -8.54
N VAL A 17 12.44 7.46 -8.72
CA VAL A 17 13.56 8.13 -8.04
C VAL A 17 13.02 8.84 -6.79
N VAL A 18 13.50 8.42 -5.62
CA VAL A 18 13.16 9.01 -4.34
C VAL A 18 14.46 9.39 -3.63
N ASP A 19 14.59 10.65 -3.21
CA ASP A 19 15.79 11.17 -2.57
C ASP A 19 17.09 10.88 -3.35
N SER A 20 17.02 11.01 -4.67
CA SER A 20 18.13 10.72 -5.60
C SER A 20 18.54 9.24 -5.70
N LEU A 21 17.77 8.33 -5.15
CA LEU A 21 17.99 6.89 -5.27
C LEU A 21 16.84 6.22 -6.03
N PRO A 22 17.12 5.20 -6.85
CA PRO A 22 16.08 4.40 -7.45
C PRO A 22 15.43 3.49 -6.39
N VAL A 23 14.10 3.49 -6.37
CA VAL A 23 13.29 2.70 -5.46
C VAL A 23 12.33 1.84 -6.27
N PHE A 24 12.46 0.54 -6.09
CA PHE A 24 11.52 -0.43 -6.65
C PHE A 24 10.32 -0.54 -5.74
N THR A 25 9.12 -0.61 -6.33
CA THR A 25 7.86 -0.77 -5.59
C THR A 25 7.07 -1.92 -6.17
N GLN A 26 6.57 -2.80 -5.30
CA GLN A 26 5.73 -3.92 -5.67
C GLN A 26 4.56 -4.06 -4.68
N GLU A 27 3.36 -4.30 -5.20
CA GLU A 27 2.21 -4.64 -4.40
C GLU A 27 2.12 -6.15 -4.18
N LEU A 28 1.97 -6.55 -2.94
CA LEU A 28 1.68 -7.92 -2.54
C LEU A 28 0.26 -8.01 -1.99
N ARG A 29 -0.41 -9.10 -2.31
CA ARG A 29 -1.77 -9.41 -1.83
C ARG A 29 -1.73 -10.68 -1.00
N PRO A 30 -1.40 -10.58 0.31
CA PRO A 30 -1.30 -11.75 1.16
C PRO A 30 -2.67 -12.42 1.31
N GLU A 31 -2.68 -13.75 1.23
CA GLU A 31 -3.90 -14.53 1.42
C GLU A 31 -4.39 -14.49 2.87
N GLN A 32 -3.47 -14.52 3.81
CA GLN A 32 -3.79 -14.47 5.23
C GLN A 32 -3.83 -13.03 5.72
N ILE A 33 -4.93 -12.69 6.39
CA ILE A 33 -5.08 -11.38 7.02
C ILE A 33 -4.34 -11.39 8.36
N ALA A 34 -3.38 -10.47 8.53
CA ALA A 34 -2.63 -10.28 9.75
C ALA A 34 -2.49 -8.78 10.06
N ASP A 35 -2.21 -8.45 11.32
CA ASP A 35 -1.97 -7.07 11.72
C ASP A 35 -0.64 -6.55 11.21
N THR A 36 0.37 -7.42 11.21
CA THR A 36 1.72 -7.12 10.75
C THR A 36 2.28 -8.25 9.90
N TYR A 37 3.15 -7.90 8.96
CA TYR A 37 3.83 -8.85 8.09
C TYR A 37 5.33 -8.62 8.15
N ARG A 38 6.09 -9.70 8.06
CA ARG A 38 7.50 -9.65 7.73
C ARG A 38 7.65 -9.92 6.24
N ILE A 39 8.31 -9.02 5.53
CA ILE A 39 8.61 -9.23 4.12
C ILE A 39 9.97 -9.90 4.02
N GLU A 40 9.99 -11.05 3.39
CA GLU A 40 11.21 -11.79 3.09
C GLU A 40 11.53 -11.64 1.61
N LEU A 41 12.78 -11.28 1.33
CA LEU A 41 13.34 -11.26 -0.01
C LEU A 41 14.13 -12.55 -0.20
N LEU A 42 13.69 -13.38 -1.12
CA LEU A 42 14.22 -14.71 -1.35
C LEU A 42 14.89 -14.78 -2.73
N PHE A 43 15.91 -15.62 -2.84
CA PHE A 43 16.61 -15.93 -4.08
C PHE A 43 17.04 -14.71 -4.90
N PRO A 44 17.70 -13.70 -4.27
CA PRO A 44 18.13 -12.53 -4.99
C PRO A 44 19.22 -12.85 -6.00
N GLU A 45 19.05 -12.36 -7.23
CA GLU A 45 20.10 -12.37 -8.24
C GLU A 45 20.76 -11.00 -8.30
N TYR A 46 22.06 -10.99 -8.59
CA TYR A 46 22.86 -9.77 -8.54
C TYR A 46 23.66 -9.58 -9.82
N ARG A 47 23.78 -8.31 -10.25
CA ARG A 47 24.75 -7.92 -11.27
C ARG A 47 25.72 -6.85 -10.77
N ALA A 48 26.79 -6.66 -11.50
CA ALA A 48 27.69 -5.54 -11.28
C ALA A 48 26.99 -4.20 -11.62
N LEU A 49 27.42 -3.13 -10.98
CA LEU A 49 26.93 -1.79 -11.27
C LEU A 49 27.42 -1.32 -12.64
N THR A 50 26.56 -0.67 -13.39
CA THR A 50 26.92 0.08 -14.58
C THR A 50 27.76 1.33 -14.23
N SER A 51 28.39 1.95 -15.22
CA SER A 51 29.15 3.19 -15.00
C SER A 51 28.29 4.33 -14.46
N ALA A 52 27.03 4.42 -14.89
CA ALA A 52 26.08 5.41 -14.39
C ALA A 52 25.71 5.15 -12.92
N GLU A 53 25.44 3.89 -12.55
CA GLU A 53 25.09 3.50 -11.19
C GLU A 53 26.24 3.66 -10.20
N ARG A 54 27.49 3.47 -10.64
CA ARG A 54 28.67 3.70 -9.80
C ARG A 54 28.75 5.14 -9.29
N ARG A 55 28.21 6.11 -10.04
CA ARG A 55 28.16 7.51 -9.62
C ARG A 55 27.25 7.72 -8.41
N LEU A 56 26.32 6.81 -8.17
CA LEU A 56 25.41 6.86 -7.01
C LEU A 56 26.06 6.33 -5.73
N VAL A 57 27.18 5.62 -5.79
CA VAL A 57 27.82 4.97 -4.62
C VAL A 57 28.06 5.92 -3.45
N PRO A 58 28.51 7.17 -3.61
CA PRO A 58 28.66 8.11 -2.49
C PRO A 58 27.32 8.39 -1.79
N THR A 59 26.25 8.57 -2.57
CA THR A 59 24.89 8.78 -2.05
C THR A 59 24.36 7.53 -1.36
N LEU A 60 24.55 6.35 -1.96
CA LEU A 60 24.20 5.07 -1.37
C LEU A 60 24.85 4.86 0.00
N ARG A 61 26.15 5.09 0.10
CA ARG A 61 26.89 4.99 1.38
C ARG A 61 26.34 5.94 2.44
N ARG A 62 26.06 7.19 2.04
CA ARG A 62 25.56 8.20 2.98
C ARG A 62 24.14 7.88 3.47
N GLN A 63 23.25 7.41 2.60
CA GLN A 63 21.84 7.18 2.93
C GLN A 63 21.55 5.80 3.46
N LEU A 64 22.22 4.77 2.96
CA LEU A 64 21.95 3.37 3.26
C LEU A 64 23.04 2.70 4.09
N GLY A 65 24.23 3.31 4.20
CA GLY A 65 25.42 2.65 4.75
C GLY A 65 25.96 1.60 3.80
N ALA A 66 26.07 0.36 4.22
CA ALA A 66 26.48 -0.78 3.39
C ALA A 66 25.56 -1.99 3.68
N PRO A 67 24.28 -1.94 3.30
CA PRO A 67 23.33 -2.98 3.61
C PRO A 67 23.66 -4.26 2.83
N THR A 68 23.72 -5.41 3.50
CA THR A 68 23.95 -6.71 2.88
C THR A 68 22.69 -7.29 2.22
N SER A 69 21.52 -6.71 2.55
CA SER A 69 20.21 -7.01 1.95
C SER A 69 19.47 -5.69 1.74
N PRO A 70 18.58 -5.58 0.75
CA PRO A 70 17.78 -4.38 0.57
C PRO A 70 17.01 -4.00 1.83
N LEU A 71 17.02 -2.71 2.19
CA LEU A 71 16.22 -2.19 3.28
C LEU A 71 14.78 -2.05 2.81
N ILE A 72 13.95 -3.01 3.24
CA ILE A 72 12.56 -3.09 2.83
C ILE A 72 11.70 -2.17 3.71
N ARG A 73 10.90 -1.34 3.07
CA ARG A 73 9.80 -0.60 3.69
C ARG A 73 8.49 -1.17 3.21
N GLN A 74 7.50 -1.18 4.07
CA GLN A 74 6.16 -1.63 3.71
C GLN A 74 5.11 -0.63 4.17
N THR A 75 4.11 -0.43 3.33
CA THR A 75 2.90 0.33 3.67
C THR A 75 1.71 -0.57 3.44
N ARG A 76 0.84 -0.67 4.43
CA ARG A 76 -0.39 -1.45 4.34
C ARG A 76 -1.56 -0.54 4.01
N PHE A 77 -2.38 -0.96 3.08
CA PHE A 77 -3.69 -0.37 2.79
C PHE A 77 -4.71 -1.46 2.50
N THR A 78 -5.95 -1.09 2.33
CA THR A 78 -7.03 -2.03 2.05
C THR A 78 -7.66 -1.68 0.71
N ASP A 79 -7.68 -2.67 -0.18
CA ASP A 79 -8.36 -2.59 -1.47
C ASP A 79 -9.54 -3.57 -1.46
N ARG A 80 -10.76 -3.04 -1.62
CA ARG A 80 -12.00 -3.84 -1.63
C ARG A 80 -12.12 -4.79 -0.44
N GLY A 81 -11.72 -4.35 0.75
CA GLY A 81 -11.77 -5.17 1.98
C GLY A 81 -10.65 -6.19 2.13
N LYS A 82 -9.72 -6.28 1.18
CA LYS A 82 -8.55 -7.17 1.24
C LYS A 82 -7.29 -6.38 1.59
N PRO A 83 -6.36 -6.94 2.38
CA PRO A 83 -5.10 -6.28 2.67
C PRO A 83 -4.21 -6.26 1.42
N VAL A 84 -3.59 -5.12 1.19
CA VAL A 84 -2.55 -4.92 0.18
C VAL A 84 -1.33 -4.33 0.86
N LEU A 85 -0.15 -4.84 0.52
CA LEU A 85 1.12 -4.37 1.03
C LEU A 85 1.91 -3.76 -0.12
N ALA A 86 2.13 -2.45 -0.11
CA ALA A 86 3.12 -1.84 -0.98
C ALA A 86 4.49 -2.04 -0.34
N VAL A 87 5.32 -2.82 -1.00
CA VAL A 87 6.69 -3.14 -0.61
C VAL A 87 7.63 -2.29 -1.43
N THR A 88 8.47 -1.51 -0.78
CA THR A 88 9.44 -0.63 -1.43
C THR A 88 10.84 -0.88 -0.93
N PHE A 89 11.82 -0.87 -1.82
CA PHE A 89 13.24 -0.94 -1.45
C PHE A 89 14.15 -0.39 -2.54
N CYS A 90 15.33 0.06 -2.12
CA CYS A 90 16.41 0.42 -3.04
C CYS A 90 17.15 -0.85 -3.46
N PRO A 91 17.30 -1.16 -4.78
CA PRO A 91 17.87 -2.43 -5.24
C PRO A 91 19.39 -2.50 -5.17
N PHE A 92 20.05 -1.63 -4.41
CA PHE A 92 21.49 -1.64 -4.23
C PHE A 92 21.88 -2.28 -2.90
N VAL A 93 22.84 -3.18 -2.92
CA VAL A 93 23.34 -3.89 -1.74
C VAL A 93 24.87 -3.98 -1.74
N TRP A 94 25.44 -4.10 -0.55
CA TRP A 94 26.85 -4.41 -0.36
C TRP A 94 27.02 -5.92 -0.25
N HIS A 95 27.48 -6.55 -1.32
CA HIS A 95 27.61 -8.00 -1.40
C HIS A 95 29.05 -8.40 -1.74
N LYS A 96 29.67 -9.27 -0.90
CA LYS A 96 31.04 -9.76 -1.08
C LYS A 96 32.07 -8.64 -1.35
N GLY A 97 32.04 -7.59 -0.53
CA GLY A 97 33.02 -6.50 -0.62
C GLY A 97 32.80 -5.48 -1.74
N GLN A 98 31.67 -5.52 -2.45
CA GLN A 98 31.34 -4.59 -3.53
C GLN A 98 29.86 -4.27 -3.62
N TRP A 99 29.54 -3.12 -4.18
CA TRP A 99 28.17 -2.76 -4.48
C TRP A 99 27.65 -3.58 -5.67
N LYS A 100 26.47 -4.15 -5.49
CA LYS A 100 25.72 -4.91 -6.49
C LYS A 100 24.33 -4.36 -6.66
N TYR A 101 23.73 -4.62 -7.81
CA TYR A 101 22.34 -4.35 -8.10
C TYR A 101 21.53 -5.64 -8.08
N VAL A 102 20.41 -5.67 -7.37
CA VAL A 102 19.47 -6.80 -7.36
C VAL A 102 18.66 -6.75 -8.65
N THR A 103 18.78 -7.78 -9.48
CA THR A 103 18.10 -7.87 -10.79
C THR A 103 16.80 -8.65 -10.73
N SER A 104 16.72 -9.60 -9.80
CA SER A 104 15.49 -10.37 -9.58
C SER A 104 15.43 -10.88 -8.14
N CYS A 105 14.23 -11.10 -7.66
CA CYS A 105 13.99 -11.71 -6.36
C CYS A 105 12.54 -12.22 -6.27
N GLN A 106 12.29 -13.06 -5.27
CA GLN A 106 10.93 -13.33 -4.80
C GLN A 106 10.66 -12.51 -3.53
N LEU A 107 9.42 -12.02 -3.39
CA LEU A 107 8.94 -11.36 -2.19
C LEU A 107 7.86 -12.22 -1.55
N ARG A 108 8.02 -12.50 -0.25
CA ARG A 108 7.04 -13.26 0.53
C ARG A 108 6.61 -12.44 1.74
N ALA A 109 5.30 -12.27 1.91
CA ALA A 109 4.73 -11.67 3.10
C ALA A 109 4.41 -12.77 4.12
N VAL A 110 5.15 -12.79 5.23
CA VAL A 110 4.95 -13.74 6.33
C VAL A 110 4.17 -13.04 7.44
N PRO A 111 2.97 -13.50 7.81
CA PRO A 111 2.22 -12.92 8.91
C PRO A 111 2.97 -13.13 10.23
N LEU A 112 3.22 -12.06 10.99
CA LEU A 112 3.90 -12.13 12.29
C LEU A 112 2.92 -12.40 13.43
N HIS A 113 1.74 -11.82 13.34
CA HIS A 113 0.62 -12.09 14.22
C HIS A 113 -0.57 -12.35 13.31
N THR A 114 -0.93 -13.61 13.16
CA THR A 114 -2.32 -13.88 12.90
C THR A 114 -3.00 -13.43 14.19
N THR A 115 -3.76 -12.36 14.16
CA THR A 115 -4.93 -12.37 14.99
C THR A 115 -5.68 -13.61 14.53
N SER A 116 -5.43 -14.76 15.18
CA SER A 116 -6.55 -15.56 15.52
C SER A 116 -7.43 -14.55 16.24
N ARG A 117 -8.28 -13.90 15.46
CA ARG A 117 -9.52 -13.39 15.98
C ARG A 117 -10.04 -14.63 16.66
N ALA A 118 -9.63 -14.76 17.95
CA ALA A 118 -10.19 -15.75 18.81
C ALA A 118 -11.64 -15.68 18.42
N THR A 119 -12.17 -16.78 17.96
CA THR A 119 -13.57 -16.96 17.68
C THR A 119 -14.27 -16.37 18.89
N ARG A 120 -14.34 -15.05 18.94
CA ARG A 120 -15.38 -14.36 19.67
C ARG A 120 -16.57 -14.90 18.96
N GLY A 121 -17.16 -15.88 19.66
CA GLY A 121 -18.08 -16.87 19.19
C GLY A 121 -18.84 -16.33 18.00
N GLN A 122 -19.02 -17.12 16.98
CA GLN A 122 -19.89 -16.89 15.86
C GLN A 122 -21.06 -15.98 16.27
N THR A 123 -20.73 -14.70 16.56
CA THR A 123 -21.70 -13.64 16.57
C THR A 123 -21.93 -13.41 15.10
N ASP A 124 -23.06 -13.90 14.70
CA ASP A 124 -23.59 -13.96 13.38
C ASP A 124 -23.06 -12.87 12.47
N ALA A 125 -22.77 -13.23 11.20
CA ALA A 125 -22.49 -12.26 10.16
C ALA A 125 -23.52 -11.11 10.12
N ALA A 126 -24.67 -11.28 10.73
CA ALA A 126 -25.72 -10.30 11.01
C ALA A 126 -25.25 -9.14 11.92
N GLU A 127 -24.36 -9.36 12.90
CA GLU A 127 -23.90 -8.27 13.79
C GLU A 127 -22.81 -7.37 13.18
N ARG A 128 -22.24 -7.74 12.05
CA ARG A 128 -21.31 -6.85 11.30
C ARG A 128 -22.02 -5.79 10.48
N TRP A 129 -23.27 -5.99 10.22
CA TRP A 129 -24.10 -5.04 9.50
C TRP A 129 -24.98 -4.35 10.54
N THR A 130 -24.89 -3.05 10.61
CA THR A 130 -25.86 -2.30 11.40
C THR A 130 -27.24 -2.72 10.91
N THR A 131 -28.08 -3.20 11.81
CA THR A 131 -29.47 -3.61 11.53
C THR A 131 -30.29 -2.47 10.93
N GLN A 132 -29.80 -1.24 11.03
CA GLN A 132 -30.37 -0.06 10.41
C GLN A 132 -29.29 0.65 9.58
N SER A 133 -29.61 0.91 8.31
CA SER A 133 -28.80 1.78 7.48
C SER A 133 -28.68 3.17 8.12
N VAL A 134 -27.49 3.78 8.08
CA VAL A 134 -27.31 5.18 8.45
C VAL A 134 -28.23 6.11 7.63
N LEU A 135 -28.72 5.63 6.48
CA LEU A 135 -29.68 6.33 5.61
C LEU A 135 -31.14 6.13 6.04
N ALA A 136 -31.43 5.26 7.02
CA ALA A 136 -32.78 4.97 7.46
C ALA A 136 -33.42 6.14 8.25
N GLN A 137 -32.60 6.97 8.85
CA GLN A 137 -33.05 8.12 9.63
C GLN A 137 -32.34 9.40 9.16
N GLY A 138 -33.05 10.53 9.29
CA GLY A 138 -32.51 11.83 8.92
C GLY A 138 -32.86 12.26 7.49
N LYS A 139 -32.33 13.41 7.11
CA LYS A 139 -32.54 13.99 5.78
C LYS A 139 -31.29 13.70 4.92
N TRP A 140 -31.52 13.15 3.77
CA TRP A 140 -30.46 12.76 2.84
C TRP A 140 -30.65 13.42 1.48
N ALA A 141 -29.54 13.76 0.85
CA ALA A 141 -29.51 14.22 -0.53
C ALA A 141 -28.40 13.50 -1.28
N LYS A 142 -28.72 12.96 -2.45
CA LYS A 142 -27.71 12.32 -3.32
C LYS A 142 -27.20 13.36 -4.30
N ILE A 143 -25.89 13.58 -4.30
CA ILE A 143 -25.20 14.43 -5.25
C ILE A 143 -24.54 13.55 -6.31
N ARG A 144 -24.77 13.86 -7.58
CA ARG A 144 -24.10 13.22 -8.69
C ARG A 144 -23.17 14.22 -9.38
N VAL A 145 -21.91 13.89 -9.47
CA VAL A 145 -20.91 14.63 -10.27
C VAL A 145 -20.71 13.93 -11.61
N LYS A 146 -20.58 14.73 -12.69
CA LYS A 146 -20.47 14.20 -14.06
C LYS A 146 -19.02 14.03 -14.51
N GLN A 147 -18.09 14.70 -13.87
CA GLN A 147 -16.68 14.72 -14.22
C GLN A 147 -15.85 14.60 -12.96
N GLU A 148 -14.64 14.07 -13.08
CA GLU A 148 -13.66 14.07 -12.00
C GLU A 148 -13.22 15.49 -11.69
N GLY A 149 -12.99 15.79 -10.40
CA GLY A 149 -12.55 17.11 -9.97
C GLY A 149 -12.81 17.39 -8.50
N ILE A 150 -12.36 18.54 -8.07
CA ILE A 150 -12.62 19.05 -6.73
C ILE A 150 -13.89 19.89 -6.78
N TYR A 151 -14.87 19.51 -5.98
CA TYR A 151 -16.17 20.19 -5.92
C TYR A 151 -16.36 20.84 -4.56
N GLN A 152 -16.71 22.11 -4.57
CA GLN A 152 -17.04 22.85 -3.37
C GLN A 152 -18.54 22.76 -3.07
N ILE A 153 -18.89 22.22 -1.91
CA ILE A 153 -20.26 22.20 -1.39
C ILE A 153 -20.47 23.46 -0.55
N THR A 154 -21.19 24.43 -1.08
CA THR A 154 -21.43 25.70 -0.40
C THR A 154 -22.62 25.63 0.55
N PRO A 155 -22.67 26.43 1.63
CA PRO A 155 -23.84 26.53 2.50
C PRO A 155 -25.13 26.88 1.75
N THR A 156 -25.03 27.73 0.72
CA THR A 156 -26.17 28.12 -0.13
C THR A 156 -26.70 26.91 -0.90
N PHE A 157 -25.81 26.06 -1.45
CA PHE A 157 -26.21 24.85 -2.12
C PHE A 157 -26.90 23.87 -1.17
N LEU A 158 -26.37 23.70 0.04
CA LEU A 158 -26.95 22.82 1.06
C LEU A 158 -28.36 23.32 1.48
N ARG A 159 -28.55 24.63 1.63
CA ARG A 159 -29.89 25.21 1.91
C ARG A 159 -30.86 24.93 0.78
N LYS A 160 -30.44 25.02 -0.49
CA LYS A 160 -31.29 24.65 -1.65
C LYS A 160 -31.71 23.17 -1.62
N LEU A 161 -30.88 22.30 -1.08
CA LEU A 161 -31.22 20.89 -0.84
C LEU A 161 -32.08 20.70 0.42
N GLY A 162 -32.40 21.83 1.12
CA GLY A 162 -33.24 21.86 2.29
C GLY A 162 -32.57 21.52 3.62
N PHE A 163 -31.24 21.63 3.70
CA PHE A 163 -30.52 21.51 4.96
C PHE A 163 -30.46 22.88 5.66
N ASN A 164 -31.16 23.02 6.76
CA ASN A 164 -31.24 24.29 7.49
C ASN A 164 -30.00 24.60 8.32
N SER A 165 -29.21 23.56 8.67
CA SER A 165 -27.98 23.66 9.46
C SER A 165 -26.81 23.10 8.67
N PRO A 166 -26.26 23.86 7.71
CA PRO A 166 -25.16 23.40 6.85
C PRO A 166 -23.91 22.90 7.61
N GLU A 167 -23.64 23.49 8.76
CA GLU A 167 -22.53 23.15 9.65
C GLU A 167 -22.63 21.74 10.25
N ARG A 168 -23.81 21.15 10.26
CA ARG A 168 -24.09 19.80 10.78
C ARG A 168 -24.14 18.73 9.68
N VAL A 169 -24.00 19.13 8.43
CA VAL A 169 -24.08 18.20 7.30
C VAL A 169 -22.80 17.39 7.21
N LYS A 170 -22.96 16.08 7.09
CA LYS A 170 -21.87 15.13 6.85
C LYS A 170 -21.94 14.64 5.41
N VAL A 171 -20.79 14.51 4.77
CA VAL A 171 -20.67 13.95 3.43
C VAL A 171 -20.24 12.50 3.57
N PHE A 172 -20.98 11.59 2.96
CA PHE A 172 -20.65 10.18 2.88
C PHE A 172 -20.37 9.86 1.42
N GLY A 173 -19.27 9.22 1.16
CA GLY A 173 -18.90 8.77 -0.17
C GLY A 173 -18.29 7.37 -0.09
N TYR A 174 -18.36 6.66 -1.18
CA TYR A 174 -17.61 5.44 -1.34
C TYR A 174 -16.16 5.86 -1.61
N GLY A 175 -15.33 5.87 -0.57
CA GLY A 175 -13.91 6.25 -0.66
C GLY A 175 -13.09 5.20 -1.39
N GLY A 176 -13.51 4.83 -2.60
CA GLY A 176 -12.78 3.93 -3.46
C GLY A 176 -12.04 4.70 -4.53
N LEU A 177 -10.74 4.56 -4.60
CA LEU A 177 -10.01 4.73 -5.85
C LEU A 177 -10.59 3.70 -6.83
N GLN A 178 -11.18 4.18 -7.91
CA GLN A 178 -11.52 3.35 -9.06
C GLN A 178 -10.25 3.07 -9.85
#